data_d13bc97216639b35786c425b13daca97
#
_entry.id   d13bc97216639b35786c425b13daca97
#
_cell.length_a   1.000
_cell.length_b   1.000
_cell.length_c   1.000
_cell.angle_alpha   90.00
_cell.angle_beta   90.00
_cell.angle_gamma   90.00
#
_symmetry.space_group_name_H-M   'P 1'
#
loop_
_entity.id
_entity.type
_entity.pdbx_description
1 polymer ?
#
loop_
_entity_poly.entity_id
_entity_poly.type
_entity_poly.pdbx_seq_one_letter_code
_entity_poly.pdbx_strand_id
1 'polypeptide(L)'
;RQQINLPKDRDEDYLHHAIDALIVASIKKLNLLKGYLSQFTLDEMYDEKTGEIKEIPGEESFFDPAYIRYISDLKTIYQQSSQYYRGIIDRSIMAYPPIKISHKINTKPNRQVSDETIYSTRELDGKEMIIQKYKDIYDPKFKALTQDILNGKVEKYLMARNDPQTFESIAEIIRHHYEQFKDSKDHYKMKSGKIELVGENPLTAYKEEFGPVKKYSKKGNGPAITSMKYADGKLGSHIDISQNYRSDHKRVILKQVSPYRTDFYLCSDGKYRFVTIRYKDIFYKAEKQKYVIDREWYLQEKNRKKIDDKAKFVCSLHRDELIGITKKYGDKFIYDESTENGGDTLYHDGVHPEILKFTATNDDEGNQIEVKPTYAYCKKQLRTTVTTFTNLRKFATDVLGNLYEVKQNVLKMEFE
;
A
#
# COMPACT_ATOMS: atom_id res chain seq x y z
N ARG A 1 2.78 21.08 15.70
CA ARG A 1 2.44 19.74 16.15
C ARG A 1 3.36 19.22 17.26
N GLN A 2 4.67 19.32 17.10
CA GLN A 2 5.62 18.90 18.16
C GLN A 2 5.34 19.59 19.48
N GLN A 3 5.01 20.87 19.46
CA GLN A 3 4.74 21.67 20.66
C GLN A 3 3.47 21.27 21.41
N ILE A 4 2.48 20.67 20.75
CA ILE A 4 1.23 20.20 21.34
C ILE A 4 1.16 18.65 21.39
N ASN A 5 2.31 17.99 21.13
CA ASN A 5 2.47 16.54 21.16
C ASN A 5 1.40 15.78 20.33
N LEU A 6 1.06 16.32 19.15
CA LEU A 6 0.20 15.66 18.17
C LEU A 6 1.06 14.99 17.11
N PRO A 7 1.09 13.67 17.06
CA PRO A 7 1.82 12.94 16.06
C PRO A 7 1.30 13.26 14.65
N LYS A 8 2.18 13.20 13.65
CA LYS A 8 1.82 13.34 12.26
C LYS A 8 2.19 12.06 11.55
N ASP A 9 1.22 11.18 11.37
CA ASP A 9 1.38 10.05 10.47
C ASP A 9 0.71 10.39 9.13
N ARG A 10 1.52 10.48 8.08
CA ARG A 10 1.04 10.78 6.72
C ARG A 10 0.49 9.54 6.02
N ASP A 11 0.87 8.38 6.51
CA ASP A 11 0.48 7.11 5.96
C ASP A 11 -0.83 6.61 6.58
N GLU A 12 -1.19 7.14 7.75
CA GLU A 12 -2.35 6.70 8.49
C GLU A 12 -3.63 7.38 7.99
N ASP A 13 -3.57 8.71 7.72
CA ASP A 13 -4.80 9.41 7.35
C ASP A 13 -4.62 10.79 6.65
N TYR A 14 -5.69 11.29 5.95
CA TYR A 14 -5.75 12.67 5.44
C TYR A 14 -6.24 13.68 6.50
N LEU A 15 -6.65 13.24 7.70
CA LEU A 15 -7.01 14.13 8.80
C LEU A 15 -5.86 15.01 9.21
N HIS A 16 -4.62 14.59 8.93
CA HIS A 16 -3.45 15.41 9.23
C HIS A 16 -3.51 16.81 8.58
N HIS A 17 -4.14 16.96 7.40
CA HIS A 17 -4.33 18.29 6.79
C HIS A 17 -5.36 19.13 7.55
N ALA A 18 -6.43 18.52 8.05
CA ALA A 18 -7.42 19.22 8.84
C ALA A 18 -6.88 19.60 10.22
N ILE A 19 -6.10 18.71 10.83
CA ILE A 19 -5.41 19.01 12.08
C ILE A 19 -4.40 20.15 11.89
N ASP A 20 -3.63 20.16 10.79
CA ASP A 20 -2.73 21.26 10.46
C ASP A 20 -3.50 22.58 10.29
N ALA A 21 -4.65 22.56 9.59
CA ALA A 21 -5.49 23.74 9.44
C ALA A 21 -6.06 24.25 10.78
N LEU A 22 -6.50 23.34 11.65
CA LEU A 22 -6.98 23.70 13.02
C LEU A 22 -5.85 24.28 13.87
N ILE A 23 -4.65 23.73 13.79
CA ILE A 23 -3.46 24.26 14.47
C ILE A 23 -3.19 25.68 13.97
N VAL A 24 -3.16 25.91 12.65
CA VAL A 24 -2.93 27.23 12.06
C VAL A 24 -4.02 28.22 12.51
N ALA A 25 -5.29 27.84 12.51
CA ALA A 25 -6.39 28.67 12.98
C ALA A 25 -6.27 28.99 14.47
N SER A 26 -5.71 28.09 15.26
CA SER A 26 -5.50 28.25 16.71
C SER A 26 -4.27 29.14 17.04
N ILE A 27 -3.31 29.28 16.11
CA ILE A 27 -2.06 30.04 16.33
C ILE A 27 -2.35 31.50 16.73
N LYS A 28 -3.40 32.14 16.19
CA LYS A 28 -3.79 33.50 16.63
C LYS A 28 -4.13 33.58 18.12
N LYS A 29 -4.68 32.52 18.70
CA LYS A 29 -4.97 32.43 20.13
C LYS A 29 -3.74 32.05 20.96
N LEU A 30 -2.75 31.39 20.32
CA LEU A 30 -1.44 31.10 20.89
C LEU A 30 -0.51 32.32 20.91
N ASN A 31 -0.89 33.43 20.30
CA ASN A 31 -0.11 34.67 20.30
C ASN A 31 0.14 35.26 21.69
N LEU A 32 -0.61 34.85 22.71
CA LEU A 32 -0.28 35.14 24.11
C LEU A 32 1.06 34.51 24.53
N LEU A 33 1.44 33.37 23.95
CA LEU A 33 2.73 32.72 24.17
C LEU A 33 3.84 33.32 23.28
N LYS A 34 3.48 33.89 22.12
CA LYS A 34 4.46 34.50 21.22
C LYS A 34 5.13 35.74 21.84
N GLY A 35 4.37 36.56 22.61
CA GLY A 35 4.95 37.68 23.39
C GLY A 35 5.95 37.22 24.44
N TYR A 36 5.71 36.03 25.06
CA TYR A 36 6.61 35.45 26.06
C TYR A 36 7.85 34.81 25.41
N LEU A 37 7.68 34.10 24.31
CA LEU A 37 8.79 33.41 23.62
C LEU A 37 9.64 34.39 22.80
N SER A 38 9.05 35.42 22.24
CA SER A 38 9.80 36.42 21.48
C SER A 38 10.66 37.33 22.35
N GLN A 39 10.29 37.54 23.60
CA GLN A 39 11.15 38.23 24.57
C GLN A 39 12.42 37.47 24.92
N PHE A 40 12.44 36.12 24.71
CA PHE A 40 13.53 35.27 25.18
C PHE A 40 14.52 34.79 24.13
N THR A 41 14.18 34.72 22.86
CA THR A 41 14.98 33.96 21.90
C THR A 41 15.52 34.68 20.71
N LEU A 42 14.99 35.84 20.35
CA LEU A 42 15.42 36.55 19.13
C LEU A 42 15.85 37.96 19.36
N ASP A 43 15.18 38.70 20.27
CA ASP A 43 15.49 40.14 20.47
C ASP A 43 16.78 40.37 21.28
N GLU A 44 17.24 39.36 22.04
CA GLU A 44 18.52 39.41 22.76
C GLU A 44 19.70 38.83 21.98
N MET A 45 19.43 38.02 20.94
CA MET A 45 20.49 37.38 20.16
C MET A 45 20.80 38.05 18.82
N TYR A 46 19.91 38.91 18.31
CA TYR A 46 20.08 39.56 17.01
C TYR A 46 19.48 40.94 17.05
N ASP A 47 20.34 41.94 16.87
CA ASP A 47 19.91 43.33 16.70
C ASP A 47 19.56 43.58 15.22
N GLU A 48 18.28 43.68 14.91
CA GLU A 48 17.79 43.89 13.53
C GLU A 48 18.34 45.16 12.89
N LYS A 49 18.81 46.16 13.67
CA LYS A 49 19.32 47.41 13.15
C LYS A 49 20.82 47.38 12.87
N THR A 50 21.57 46.62 13.63
CA THR A 50 23.04 46.54 13.50
C THR A 50 23.52 45.27 12.88
N GLY A 51 22.69 44.21 12.83
CA GLY A 51 23.08 42.90 12.32
C GLY A 51 24.06 42.13 13.25
N GLU A 52 24.31 42.65 14.44
CA GLU A 52 25.23 42.03 15.40
C GLU A 52 24.51 41.01 16.25
N ILE A 53 25.18 39.85 16.44
CA ILE A 53 24.77 38.84 17.41
C ILE A 53 25.30 39.28 18.77
N LYS A 54 24.40 39.62 19.71
CA LYS A 54 24.80 39.88 21.09
C LYS A 54 25.33 38.62 21.73
N GLU A 55 26.47 38.71 22.40
CA GLU A 55 27.09 37.61 23.12
C GLU A 55 26.08 36.96 24.06
N ILE A 56 26.01 35.62 23.98
CA ILE A 56 25.25 34.85 24.94
C ILE A 56 25.80 35.10 26.33
N PRO A 57 24.99 35.46 27.32
CA PRO A 57 25.47 35.63 28.70
C PRO A 57 26.29 34.41 29.08
N GLY A 58 27.47 34.62 29.68
CA GLY A 58 28.40 33.57 30.03
C GLY A 58 27.74 32.42 30.82
N GLU A 59 28.34 31.26 30.81
CA GLU A 59 27.82 30.01 31.41
C GLU A 59 27.33 30.18 32.86
N GLU A 60 27.81 31.17 33.60
CA GLU A 60 27.38 31.47 34.96
C GLU A 60 25.92 31.91 35.09
N SER A 61 25.33 32.53 34.07
CA SER A 61 23.94 32.98 34.09
C SER A 61 22.94 31.80 33.88
N PHE A 62 23.38 30.70 33.34
CA PHE A 62 22.55 29.50 33.15
C PHE A 62 22.30 28.76 34.49
N PHE A 63 23.08 29.02 35.52
CA PHE A 63 22.95 28.39 36.83
C PHE A 63 22.24 29.28 37.85
N ASP A 64 21.72 30.45 37.48
CA ASP A 64 20.91 31.24 38.37
C ASP A 64 19.63 30.49 38.76
N PRO A 65 19.40 30.22 40.05
CA PRO A 65 18.20 29.53 40.53
C PRO A 65 16.90 30.25 40.16
N ALA A 66 16.92 31.57 40.05
CA ALA A 66 15.76 32.35 39.60
C ALA A 66 15.46 32.10 38.13
N TYR A 67 16.47 32.02 37.28
CA TYR A 67 16.34 31.71 35.84
C TYR A 67 15.85 30.26 35.62
N ILE A 68 16.40 29.29 36.35
CA ILE A 68 15.97 27.89 36.27
C ILE A 68 14.50 27.74 36.71
N ARG A 69 14.09 28.41 37.76
CA ARG A 69 12.69 28.41 38.24
C ARG A 69 11.78 29.02 37.17
N TYR A 70 12.18 30.14 36.59
CA TYR A 70 11.43 30.84 35.53
C TYR A 70 11.25 29.97 34.29
N ILE A 71 12.31 29.31 33.81
CA ILE A 71 12.22 28.36 32.69
C ILE A 71 11.31 27.18 33.01
N SER A 72 11.36 26.67 34.24
CA SER A 72 10.49 25.60 34.73
C SER A 72 9.02 26.04 34.73
N ASP A 73 8.72 27.23 35.18
CA ASP A 73 7.36 27.78 35.18
C ASP A 73 6.83 28.01 33.78
N LEU A 74 7.64 28.54 32.87
CA LEU A 74 7.31 28.69 31.47
C LEU A 74 7.03 27.34 30.81
N LYS A 75 7.84 26.34 31.08
CA LYS A 75 7.63 24.99 30.58
C LYS A 75 6.32 24.40 31.05
N THR A 76 5.97 24.63 32.33
CA THR A 76 4.70 24.17 32.93
C THR A 76 3.51 24.88 32.27
N ILE A 77 3.56 26.21 32.16
CA ILE A 77 2.53 27.02 31.47
C ILE A 77 2.36 26.56 30.03
N TYR A 78 3.46 26.31 29.33
CA TYR A 78 3.45 25.85 27.94
C TYR A 78 2.81 24.45 27.84
N GLN A 79 3.15 23.50 28.70
CA GLN A 79 2.55 22.18 28.76
C GLN A 79 1.05 22.23 29.04
N GLN A 80 0.61 23.01 29.98
CA GLN A 80 -0.82 23.20 30.30
C GLN A 80 -1.57 23.81 29.12
N SER A 81 -1.01 24.84 28.50
CA SER A 81 -1.60 25.47 27.31
C SER A 81 -1.68 24.48 26.12
N SER A 82 -0.63 23.70 25.90
CA SER A 82 -0.62 22.71 24.82
C SER A 82 -1.68 21.61 25.02
N GLN A 83 -1.86 21.15 26.26
CA GLN A 83 -2.92 20.20 26.60
C GLN A 83 -4.32 20.81 26.41
N TYR A 84 -4.52 22.05 26.79
CA TYR A 84 -5.79 22.75 26.60
C TYR A 84 -6.13 22.88 25.11
N TYR A 85 -5.19 23.31 24.26
CA TYR A 85 -5.42 23.44 22.84
C TYR A 85 -5.57 22.09 22.15
N ARG A 86 -4.84 21.08 22.57
CA ARG A 86 -5.03 19.71 22.12
C ARG A 86 -6.48 19.24 22.40
N GLY A 87 -6.98 19.46 23.61
CA GLY A 87 -8.36 19.12 23.97
C GLY A 87 -9.42 19.88 23.16
N ILE A 88 -9.14 21.13 22.73
CA ILE A 88 -10.02 21.87 21.81
C ILE A 88 -9.99 21.22 20.42
N ILE A 89 -8.80 20.88 19.91
CA ILE A 89 -8.64 20.25 18.60
C ILE A 89 -9.35 18.91 18.58
N ASP A 90 -9.11 18.06 19.58
CA ASP A 90 -9.74 16.75 19.68
C ASP A 90 -11.26 16.86 19.76
N ARG A 91 -11.80 17.76 20.58
CA ARG A 91 -13.24 18.02 20.65
C ARG A 91 -13.80 18.58 19.35
N SER A 92 -13.07 19.44 18.66
CA SER A 92 -13.50 19.98 17.36
C SER A 92 -13.55 18.89 16.30
N ILE A 93 -12.58 17.97 16.29
CA ILE A 93 -12.58 16.82 15.37
C ILE A 93 -13.77 15.88 15.68
N MET A 94 -14.05 15.62 16.95
CA MET A 94 -15.16 14.73 17.36
C MET A 94 -16.54 15.37 17.23
N ALA A 95 -16.66 16.68 17.41
CA ALA A 95 -17.94 17.39 17.38
C ALA A 95 -18.44 17.71 15.98
N TYR A 96 -17.55 17.69 14.99
CA TYR A 96 -17.96 17.99 13.62
C TYR A 96 -18.27 16.71 12.84
N PRO A 97 -19.23 16.77 11.91
CA PRO A 97 -19.44 15.68 10.97
C PRO A 97 -18.10 15.40 10.26
N PRO A 98 -17.89 14.15 9.83
CA PRO A 98 -16.64 13.75 9.23
C PRO A 98 -16.21 14.73 8.14
N ILE A 99 -14.95 15.12 8.17
CA ILE A 99 -14.39 16.11 7.25
C ILE A 99 -14.67 15.66 5.84
N LYS A 100 -15.39 16.51 5.13
CA LYS A 100 -15.72 16.24 3.73
C LYS A 100 -14.48 16.49 2.88
N ILE A 101 -14.11 15.50 2.10
CA ILE A 101 -12.96 15.58 1.21
C ILE A 101 -13.42 15.51 -0.24
N SER A 102 -12.98 16.45 -1.06
CA SER A 102 -13.19 16.39 -2.50
C SER A 102 -12.30 15.33 -3.15
N HIS A 103 -12.89 14.41 -3.90
CA HIS A 103 -12.19 13.37 -4.64
C HIS A 103 -12.09 13.74 -6.12
N LYS A 104 -11.06 14.50 -6.47
CA LYS A 104 -10.76 14.79 -7.87
C LYS A 104 -9.81 13.75 -8.43
N ILE A 105 -10.21 13.10 -9.50
CA ILE A 105 -9.51 11.97 -10.10
C ILE A 105 -8.92 12.37 -11.45
N ASN A 106 -7.70 11.88 -11.71
CA ASN A 106 -7.10 11.99 -13.02
C ASN A 106 -7.52 10.81 -13.90
N THR A 107 -8.37 11.08 -14.89
CA THR A 107 -8.88 10.09 -15.84
C THR A 107 -8.12 10.08 -17.17
N LYS A 108 -7.03 10.84 -17.30
CA LYS A 108 -6.23 10.87 -18.53
C LYS A 108 -5.51 9.53 -18.72
N PRO A 109 -5.49 8.98 -19.96
CA PRO A 109 -4.85 7.70 -20.27
C PRO A 109 -3.33 7.85 -20.53
N ASN A 110 -2.63 8.65 -19.73
CA ASN A 110 -1.20 8.96 -19.88
C ASN A 110 -0.36 8.48 -18.69
N ARG A 111 -0.76 7.38 -18.06
CA ARG A 111 -0.05 6.80 -16.94
C ARG A 111 0.85 5.64 -17.37
N GLN A 112 1.72 5.22 -16.47
CA GLN A 112 2.55 4.04 -16.63
C GLN A 112 1.71 2.80 -16.93
N VAL A 113 2.07 2.07 -17.99
CA VAL A 113 1.30 0.92 -18.47
C VAL A 113 1.49 -0.32 -17.62
N SER A 114 2.71 -0.51 -17.10
CA SER A 114 3.09 -1.66 -16.27
C SER A 114 4.22 -1.29 -15.33
N ASP A 115 4.59 -2.21 -14.43
CA ASP A 115 5.86 -2.10 -13.71
C ASP A 115 7.02 -2.12 -14.69
N GLU A 116 8.06 -1.32 -14.41
CA GLU A 116 9.29 -1.28 -15.23
C GLU A 116 10.15 -2.53 -15.10
N THR A 117 9.85 -3.39 -14.12
CA THR A 117 10.62 -4.59 -13.87
C THR A 117 10.28 -5.67 -14.89
N ILE A 118 11.32 -6.15 -15.55
CA ILE A 118 11.27 -7.22 -16.54
C ILE A 118 11.44 -8.56 -15.83
N TYR A 119 10.55 -9.50 -16.12
CA TYR A 119 10.59 -10.85 -15.58
C TYR A 119 10.76 -11.87 -16.68
N SER A 120 11.47 -12.96 -16.38
CA SER A 120 11.48 -14.15 -17.22
C SER A 120 10.55 -15.21 -16.65
N THR A 121 9.96 -16.03 -17.51
CA THR A 121 9.19 -17.18 -17.10
C THR A 121 9.98 -18.49 -17.23
N ARG A 122 9.51 -19.53 -16.55
CA ARG A 122 9.96 -20.92 -16.68
C ARG A 122 8.75 -21.82 -16.55
N GLU A 123 8.77 -22.87 -17.33
CA GLU A 123 7.87 -23.98 -17.11
C GLU A 123 8.42 -24.89 -16.01
N LEU A 124 7.67 -25.04 -14.94
CA LEU A 124 7.98 -25.90 -13.81
C LEU A 124 6.75 -26.77 -13.51
N ASP A 125 6.96 -28.07 -13.52
CA ASP A 125 5.89 -29.06 -13.24
C ASP A 125 4.63 -28.87 -14.12
N GLY A 126 4.83 -28.53 -15.42
CA GLY A 126 3.77 -28.27 -16.39
C GLY A 126 3.01 -26.96 -16.20
N LYS A 127 3.53 -26.05 -15.35
CA LYS A 127 2.97 -24.72 -15.14
C LYS A 127 3.99 -23.64 -15.48
N GLU A 128 3.54 -22.64 -16.23
CA GLU A 128 4.38 -21.46 -16.46
C GLU A 128 4.42 -20.57 -15.21
N MET A 129 5.62 -20.33 -14.70
CA MET A 129 5.86 -19.56 -13.49
C MET A 129 6.83 -18.41 -13.76
N ILE A 130 6.64 -17.33 -13.04
CA ILE A 130 7.52 -16.16 -13.10
C ILE A 130 8.72 -16.39 -12.21
N ILE A 131 9.90 -16.04 -12.71
CA ILE A 131 11.12 -16.12 -11.92
C ILE A 131 11.43 -14.76 -11.31
N GLN A 132 11.46 -14.76 -10.00
CA GLN A 132 11.86 -13.61 -9.19
C GLN A 132 13.22 -13.86 -8.53
N LYS A 133 13.82 -12.82 -7.98
CA LYS A 133 15.15 -12.88 -7.36
C LYS A 133 15.17 -12.09 -6.05
N TYR A 134 15.54 -12.76 -4.97
CA TYR A 134 16.00 -12.07 -3.77
C TYR A 134 17.40 -11.53 -4.02
N LYS A 135 17.59 -10.23 -3.87
CA LYS A 135 18.84 -9.54 -4.23
C LYS A 135 19.96 -9.83 -3.23
N ASP A 136 19.63 -9.84 -1.95
CA ASP A 136 20.53 -10.16 -0.85
C ASP A 136 19.85 -11.13 0.11
N ILE A 137 20.43 -12.33 0.25
CA ILE A 137 19.93 -13.37 1.17
C ILE A 137 20.47 -13.18 2.60
N TYR A 138 21.40 -12.25 2.81
CA TYR A 138 22.01 -11.94 4.09
C TYR A 138 21.48 -10.64 4.72
N ASP A 139 20.49 -10.00 4.12
CA ASP A 139 19.85 -8.83 4.73
C ASP A 139 19.25 -9.24 6.09
N PRO A 140 19.60 -8.55 7.21
CA PRO A 140 19.09 -8.86 8.54
C PRO A 140 17.56 -8.92 8.64
N LYS A 141 16.88 -8.12 7.84
CA LYS A 141 15.41 -8.05 7.79
C LYS A 141 14.78 -9.10 6.86
N PHE A 142 15.59 -9.82 6.09
CA PHE A 142 15.09 -10.78 5.13
C PHE A 142 14.76 -12.13 5.80
N LYS A 143 13.50 -12.44 5.93
CA LYS A 143 12.98 -13.62 6.66
C LYS A 143 12.42 -14.71 5.78
N ALA A 144 12.06 -14.39 4.52
CA ALA A 144 11.28 -15.27 3.65
C ALA A 144 11.98 -16.61 3.38
N LEU A 145 13.27 -16.63 3.07
CA LEU A 145 14.01 -17.85 2.78
C LEU A 145 14.06 -18.78 4.00
N THR A 146 14.38 -18.22 5.17
CA THR A 146 14.42 -18.96 6.45
C THR A 146 13.08 -19.58 6.77
N GLN A 147 12.00 -18.81 6.68
CA GLN A 147 10.65 -19.31 6.95
C GLN A 147 10.22 -20.39 5.95
N ASP A 148 10.55 -20.24 4.67
CA ASP A 148 10.20 -21.23 3.66
C ASP A 148 10.96 -22.55 3.85
N ILE A 149 12.24 -22.50 4.17
CA ILE A 149 13.05 -23.69 4.45
C ILE A 149 12.50 -24.43 5.67
N LEU A 150 12.26 -23.72 6.78
CA LEU A 150 11.74 -24.32 8.01
C LEU A 150 10.31 -24.88 7.86
N ASN A 151 9.53 -24.33 6.95
CA ASN A 151 8.16 -24.80 6.66
C ASN A 151 8.06 -25.73 5.44
N GLY A 152 9.20 -26.23 4.92
CA GLY A 152 9.24 -27.19 3.82
C GLY A 152 8.85 -26.68 2.44
N LYS A 153 8.84 -25.35 2.22
CA LYS A 153 8.46 -24.73 0.95
C LYS A 153 9.65 -24.48 0.02
N VAL A 154 10.47 -25.50 -0.17
CA VAL A 154 11.74 -25.40 -0.90
C VAL A 154 11.62 -25.55 -2.41
N GLU A 155 10.54 -26.15 -2.90
CA GLU A 155 10.33 -26.49 -4.31
C GLU A 155 10.32 -25.26 -5.24
N LYS A 156 9.94 -24.10 -4.73
CA LYS A 156 9.93 -22.85 -5.50
C LYS A 156 11.32 -22.32 -5.81
N TYR A 157 12.37 -22.75 -5.10
CA TYR A 157 13.72 -22.24 -5.30
C TYR A 157 14.42 -22.97 -6.43
N LEU A 158 14.86 -22.22 -7.46
CA LEU A 158 15.57 -22.81 -8.60
C LEU A 158 16.88 -23.47 -8.19
N MET A 159 17.54 -23.00 -7.14
CA MET A 159 18.77 -23.58 -6.63
C MET A 159 18.50 -24.97 -6.01
N ALA A 160 17.39 -25.15 -5.31
CA ALA A 160 17.03 -26.45 -4.74
C ALA A 160 16.87 -27.53 -5.83
N ARG A 161 16.44 -27.14 -7.05
CA ARG A 161 16.27 -28.04 -8.21
C ARG A 161 17.55 -28.24 -8.99
N ASN A 162 18.30 -27.17 -9.24
CA ASN A 162 19.43 -27.18 -10.19
C ASN A 162 20.78 -27.41 -9.51
N ASP A 163 20.90 -27.13 -8.22
CA ASP A 163 22.11 -27.26 -7.43
C ASP A 163 21.76 -27.60 -5.97
N PRO A 164 21.21 -28.80 -5.75
CA PRO A 164 20.68 -29.22 -4.45
C PRO A 164 21.77 -29.24 -3.36
N GLN A 165 23.01 -29.53 -3.70
CA GLN A 165 24.12 -29.56 -2.74
C GLN A 165 24.40 -28.17 -2.16
N THR A 166 24.44 -27.15 -3.01
CA THR A 166 24.62 -25.78 -2.57
C THR A 166 23.41 -25.30 -1.77
N PHE A 167 22.19 -25.65 -2.20
CA PHE A 167 20.99 -25.28 -1.49
C PHE A 167 20.92 -25.92 -0.10
N GLU A 168 21.30 -27.18 0.00
CA GLU A 168 21.33 -27.90 1.27
C GLU A 168 22.30 -27.28 2.27
N SER A 169 23.48 -26.84 1.83
CA SER A 169 24.43 -26.13 2.71
C SER A 169 23.80 -24.86 3.33
N ILE A 170 22.98 -24.12 2.57
CA ILE A 170 22.24 -22.97 3.09
C ILE A 170 21.14 -23.40 4.06
N ALA A 171 20.43 -24.47 3.72
CA ALA A 171 19.35 -25.00 4.53
C ALA A 171 19.86 -25.58 5.87
N GLU A 172 21.03 -26.22 5.88
CA GLU A 172 21.67 -26.73 7.09
C GLU A 172 22.03 -25.60 8.07
N ILE A 173 22.56 -24.48 7.59
CA ILE A 173 22.86 -23.31 8.43
C ILE A 173 21.57 -22.82 9.11
N ILE A 174 20.49 -22.70 8.36
CA ILE A 174 19.19 -22.24 8.88
C ILE A 174 18.60 -23.21 9.89
N ARG A 175 18.64 -24.53 9.59
CA ARG A 175 18.12 -25.56 10.50
C ARG A 175 18.96 -25.64 11.78
N HIS A 176 20.28 -25.53 11.67
CA HIS A 176 21.18 -25.54 12.82
C HIS A 176 20.85 -24.35 13.76
N HIS A 177 20.71 -23.17 13.21
CA HIS A 177 20.29 -22.00 13.99
C HIS A 177 18.91 -22.19 14.63
N TYR A 178 17.96 -22.77 13.89
CA TYR A 178 16.64 -23.08 14.43
C TYR A 178 16.74 -24.04 15.63
N GLU A 179 17.50 -25.13 15.53
CA GLU A 179 17.66 -26.08 16.62
C GLU A 179 18.29 -25.47 17.87
N GLN A 180 19.19 -24.50 17.69
CA GLN A 180 19.80 -23.77 18.82
C GLN A 180 18.84 -22.80 19.52
N PHE A 181 17.92 -22.16 18.77
CA PHE A 181 17.11 -21.05 19.25
C PHE A 181 15.60 -21.29 19.18
N LYS A 182 15.13 -22.49 18.88
CA LYS A 182 13.71 -22.81 18.72
C LYS A 182 12.84 -22.49 19.94
N ASP A 183 13.41 -22.57 21.14
CA ASP A 183 12.72 -22.30 22.40
C ASP A 183 12.74 -20.80 22.77
N SER A 184 13.48 -19.98 22.03
CA SER A 184 13.57 -18.54 22.27
C SER A 184 12.48 -17.80 21.47
N LYS A 185 11.55 -17.18 22.18
CA LYS A 185 10.46 -16.38 21.60
C LYS A 185 10.95 -15.14 20.87
N ASP A 186 12.17 -14.68 21.13
CA ASP A 186 12.79 -13.55 20.45
C ASP A 186 13.34 -13.93 19.08
N HIS A 187 13.57 -15.23 18.83
CA HIS A 187 14.07 -15.73 17.55
C HIS A 187 12.98 -16.39 16.70
N TYR A 188 12.16 -17.26 17.33
CA TYR A 188 11.13 -18.01 16.60
C TYR A 188 9.82 -18.05 17.36
N LYS A 189 8.71 -18.09 16.63
CA LYS A 189 7.39 -18.33 17.19
C LYS A 189 6.58 -19.25 16.27
N MET A 190 5.65 -19.98 16.86
CA MET A 190 4.66 -20.75 16.12
C MET A 190 3.41 -19.91 15.92
N LYS A 191 2.98 -19.71 14.65
CA LYS A 191 1.75 -19.02 14.30
C LYS A 191 0.96 -19.85 13.30
N SER A 192 -0.25 -20.24 13.64
CA SER A 192 -1.12 -21.06 12.77
C SER A 192 -0.44 -22.33 12.23
N GLY A 193 0.33 -23.04 13.07
CA GLY A 193 1.04 -24.25 12.68
C GLY A 193 2.28 -24.05 11.80
N LYS A 194 2.75 -22.81 11.63
CA LYS A 194 3.95 -22.48 10.87
C LYS A 194 5.00 -21.82 11.76
N ILE A 195 6.26 -22.08 11.43
CA ILE A 195 7.40 -21.45 12.09
C ILE A 195 7.59 -20.07 11.47
N GLU A 196 7.59 -19.04 12.30
CA GLU A 196 7.83 -17.65 11.93
C GLU A 196 9.13 -17.18 12.60
N LEU A 197 10.05 -16.62 11.79
CA LEU A 197 11.27 -15.99 12.28
C LEU A 197 10.92 -14.59 12.82
N VAL A 198 11.14 -14.36 14.10
CA VAL A 198 10.95 -13.05 14.75
C VAL A 198 12.25 -12.26 14.75
N GLY A 199 13.35 -12.92 15.13
CA GLY A 199 14.69 -12.36 15.18
C GLY A 199 15.30 -12.00 13.83
N GLU A 200 16.58 -11.75 13.83
CA GLU A 200 17.35 -11.48 12.62
C GLU A 200 17.53 -12.72 11.76
N ASN A 201 17.89 -12.50 10.52
CA ASN A 201 18.16 -13.56 9.56
C ASN A 201 19.41 -14.37 9.97
N PRO A 202 19.31 -15.70 10.16
CA PRO A 202 20.45 -16.54 10.56
C PRO A 202 21.64 -16.47 9.61
N LEU A 203 21.38 -16.24 8.34
CA LEU A 203 22.44 -16.13 7.34
C LEU A 203 23.30 -14.87 7.52
N THR A 204 22.78 -13.83 8.17
CA THR A 204 23.54 -12.61 8.47
C THR A 204 24.68 -12.92 9.44
N ALA A 205 24.36 -13.51 10.59
CA ALA A 205 25.35 -13.90 11.59
C ALA A 205 26.38 -14.88 11.02
N TYR A 206 25.92 -15.87 10.25
CA TYR A 206 26.81 -16.80 9.58
C TYR A 206 27.80 -16.10 8.64
N LYS A 207 27.32 -15.14 7.84
CA LYS A 207 28.16 -14.38 6.91
C LYS A 207 29.21 -13.55 7.64
N GLU A 208 28.89 -12.97 8.79
CA GLU A 208 29.81 -12.17 9.59
C GLU A 208 30.93 -13.03 10.18
N GLU A 209 30.65 -14.26 10.59
CA GLU A 209 31.61 -15.16 11.21
C GLU A 209 32.43 -15.95 10.18
N PHE A 210 31.78 -16.52 9.16
CA PHE A 210 32.41 -17.47 8.20
C PHE A 210 32.51 -16.92 6.78
N GLY A 211 31.96 -15.74 6.51
CA GLY A 211 31.84 -15.21 5.17
C GLY A 211 30.63 -15.78 4.41
N PRO A 212 30.39 -15.31 3.16
CA PRO A 212 29.27 -15.74 2.37
C PRO A 212 29.36 -17.22 1.97
N VAL A 213 28.24 -17.93 1.98
CA VAL A 213 28.15 -19.31 1.49
C VAL A 213 28.64 -19.38 0.05
N LYS A 214 29.49 -20.35 -0.24
CA LYS A 214 30.03 -20.57 -1.58
C LYS A 214 29.24 -21.66 -2.30
N LYS A 215 29.11 -21.50 -3.62
CA LYS A 215 28.57 -22.56 -4.47
C LYS A 215 29.41 -23.82 -4.31
N TYR A 216 28.77 -24.97 -4.19
CA TYR A 216 29.46 -26.23 -4.09
C TYR A 216 30.38 -26.45 -5.29
N SER A 217 31.60 -26.83 -5.01
CA SER A 217 32.56 -27.28 -5.98
C SER A 217 33.53 -28.29 -5.34
N LYS A 218 33.98 -29.28 -6.10
CA LYS A 218 34.90 -30.31 -5.61
C LYS A 218 36.22 -29.72 -5.08
N LYS A 219 36.61 -28.52 -5.53
CA LYS A 219 37.83 -27.82 -5.13
C LYS A 219 37.59 -26.78 -4.04
N GLY A 220 36.36 -26.61 -3.53
CA GLY A 220 36.04 -25.61 -2.51
C GLY A 220 36.15 -24.15 -2.95
N ASN A 221 36.33 -23.87 -4.23
CA ASN A 221 36.58 -22.55 -4.80
C ASN A 221 35.38 -21.97 -5.53
N GLY A 222 34.16 -22.41 -5.20
CA GLY A 222 32.95 -21.90 -5.81
C GLY A 222 32.70 -20.40 -5.52
N PRO A 223 31.98 -19.70 -6.40
CA PRO A 223 31.67 -18.30 -6.18
C PRO A 223 30.73 -18.12 -4.98
N ALA A 224 30.83 -16.98 -4.34
CA ALA A 224 29.94 -16.59 -3.25
C ALA A 224 28.50 -16.42 -3.74
N ILE A 225 27.55 -16.89 -2.94
CA ILE A 225 26.13 -16.75 -3.21
C ILE A 225 25.62 -15.55 -2.43
N THR A 226 25.11 -14.56 -3.14
CA THR A 226 24.54 -13.35 -2.53
C THR A 226 23.03 -13.26 -2.76
N SER A 227 22.51 -13.98 -3.73
CA SER A 227 21.13 -13.85 -4.19
C SER A 227 20.49 -15.21 -4.50
N MET A 228 19.16 -15.28 -4.41
CA MET A 228 18.41 -16.50 -4.64
C MET A 228 17.27 -16.26 -5.64
N LYS A 229 17.17 -17.11 -6.68
CA LYS A 229 16.05 -17.10 -7.62
C LYS A 229 14.98 -18.09 -7.18
N TYR A 230 13.73 -17.64 -7.27
CA TYR A 230 12.57 -18.48 -6.94
C TYR A 230 11.45 -18.30 -7.96
N ALA A 231 10.60 -19.29 -8.06
CA ALA A 231 9.42 -19.28 -8.89
C ALA A 231 8.21 -18.73 -8.13
N ASP A 232 7.48 -17.81 -8.76
CA ASP A 232 6.21 -17.29 -8.27
C ASP A 232 5.08 -17.84 -9.16
N GLY A 233 4.13 -18.53 -8.54
CA GLY A 233 3.10 -19.32 -9.25
C GLY A 233 2.02 -18.51 -9.94
N LYS A 234 1.98 -17.18 -9.78
CA LYS A 234 0.92 -16.35 -10.37
C LYS A 234 1.48 -15.48 -11.49
N LEU A 235 1.14 -15.84 -12.74
CA LEU A 235 1.49 -15.04 -13.90
C LEU A 235 0.75 -13.70 -13.89
N GLY A 236 -0.53 -13.69 -13.55
CA GLY A 236 -1.37 -12.49 -13.51
C GLY A 236 -1.49 -11.78 -14.86
N SER A 237 -1.98 -10.54 -14.86
CA SER A 237 -2.00 -9.73 -16.08
C SER A 237 -0.59 -9.23 -16.42
N HIS A 238 -0.16 -9.49 -17.64
CA HIS A 238 1.18 -9.18 -18.11
C HIS A 238 1.16 -8.71 -19.56
N ILE A 239 2.28 -8.12 -19.99
CA ILE A 239 2.57 -7.81 -21.38
C ILE A 239 3.75 -8.68 -21.79
N ASP A 240 3.59 -9.47 -22.85
CA ASP A 240 4.66 -10.26 -23.42
C ASP A 240 5.54 -9.37 -24.31
N ILE A 241 6.82 -9.27 -23.97
CA ILE A 241 7.83 -8.52 -24.71
C ILE A 241 8.95 -9.42 -25.23
N SER A 242 8.70 -10.72 -25.30
CA SER A 242 9.69 -11.74 -25.69
C SER A 242 10.32 -11.47 -27.06
N GLN A 243 9.55 -10.89 -27.98
CA GLN A 243 10.03 -10.51 -29.31
C GLN A 243 11.25 -9.57 -29.31
N ASN A 244 11.45 -8.83 -28.21
CA ASN A 244 12.58 -7.91 -28.06
C ASN A 244 13.84 -8.61 -27.50
N TYR A 245 13.75 -9.91 -27.20
CA TYR A 245 14.80 -10.67 -26.55
C TYR A 245 15.08 -11.97 -27.31
N ARG A 246 16.36 -12.30 -27.46
CA ARG A 246 16.80 -13.57 -28.06
C ARG A 246 16.67 -14.70 -27.05
N SER A 247 15.52 -15.33 -26.94
CA SER A 247 15.32 -16.46 -26.02
C SER A 247 14.29 -17.43 -26.60
N ASP A 248 14.73 -18.60 -27.06
CA ASP A 248 13.90 -19.58 -27.74
C ASP A 248 12.96 -20.36 -26.79
N HIS A 249 13.16 -20.29 -25.46
CA HIS A 249 12.47 -21.14 -24.51
C HIS A 249 11.89 -20.39 -23.29
N LYS A 250 11.90 -19.05 -23.29
CA LYS A 250 11.52 -18.25 -22.12
C LYS A 250 10.76 -17.03 -22.56
N ARG A 251 9.59 -16.87 -22.00
CA ARG A 251 8.89 -15.61 -22.17
C ARG A 251 9.52 -14.52 -21.30
N VAL A 252 9.54 -13.33 -21.83
CA VAL A 252 9.96 -12.11 -21.14
C VAL A 252 8.74 -11.22 -21.02
N ILE A 253 8.39 -10.86 -19.80
CA ILE A 253 7.13 -10.19 -19.51
C ILE A 253 7.30 -8.98 -18.61
N LEU A 254 6.39 -8.02 -18.75
CA LEU A 254 6.15 -6.95 -17.78
C LEU A 254 4.90 -7.31 -16.98
N LYS A 255 5.00 -7.25 -15.66
CA LYS A 255 3.89 -7.53 -14.73
C LYS A 255 3.10 -6.27 -14.38
N GLN A 256 2.01 -6.49 -13.66
CA GLN A 256 1.19 -5.45 -13.02
C GLN A 256 0.71 -4.41 -14.03
N VAL A 257 0.05 -4.91 -15.07
CA VAL A 257 -0.55 -4.01 -16.07
C VAL A 257 -1.60 -3.15 -15.39
N SER A 258 -1.34 -1.84 -15.37
CA SER A 258 -2.17 -0.88 -14.67
C SER A 258 -3.58 -0.83 -15.26
N PRO A 259 -4.65 -0.87 -14.45
CA PRO A 259 -6.00 -0.68 -14.92
C PRO A 259 -6.22 0.80 -15.27
N TYR A 260 -6.90 1.04 -16.39
CA TYR A 260 -7.36 2.37 -16.78
C TYR A 260 -8.73 2.65 -16.17
N ARG A 261 -9.71 1.77 -16.46
CA ARG A 261 -11.06 1.86 -15.89
C ARG A 261 -11.71 0.48 -15.88
N THR A 262 -12.78 0.36 -15.12
CA THR A 262 -13.63 -0.83 -15.06
C THR A 262 -15.06 -0.48 -15.38
N ASP A 263 -15.66 -1.16 -16.32
CA ASP A 263 -17.03 -0.96 -16.76
C ASP A 263 -17.94 -2.03 -16.14
N PHE A 264 -18.93 -1.60 -15.37
CA PHE A 264 -19.85 -2.48 -14.63
C PHE A 264 -21.18 -2.67 -15.37
N TYR A 265 -21.68 -3.89 -15.33
CA TYR A 265 -22.92 -4.31 -15.97
C TYR A 265 -23.81 -5.06 -14.98
N LEU A 266 -25.11 -4.84 -15.06
CA LEU A 266 -26.15 -5.66 -14.44
C LEU A 266 -26.69 -6.62 -15.50
N CYS A 267 -26.41 -7.91 -15.32
CA CYS A 267 -26.81 -8.96 -16.25
C CYS A 267 -28.26 -9.39 -16.05
N SER A 268 -28.81 -10.12 -17.02
CA SER A 268 -30.19 -10.61 -17.00
C SER A 268 -30.49 -11.57 -15.83
N ASP A 269 -29.43 -12.22 -15.28
CA ASP A 269 -29.51 -13.07 -14.07
C ASP A 269 -29.54 -12.27 -12.75
N GLY A 270 -29.61 -10.94 -12.82
CA GLY A 270 -29.61 -10.05 -11.67
C GLY A 270 -28.24 -9.88 -11.00
N LYS A 271 -27.17 -10.42 -11.58
CA LYS A 271 -25.81 -10.31 -11.02
C LYS A 271 -25.02 -9.21 -11.70
N TYR A 272 -24.21 -8.54 -10.91
CA TYR A 272 -23.24 -7.58 -11.44
C TYR A 272 -22.00 -8.30 -11.94
N ARG A 273 -21.49 -7.85 -13.09
CA ARG A 273 -20.21 -8.26 -13.68
C ARG A 273 -19.49 -7.05 -14.24
N PHE A 274 -18.21 -7.21 -14.59
CA PHE A 274 -17.43 -6.09 -15.07
C PHE A 274 -16.42 -6.50 -16.16
N VAL A 275 -16.03 -5.50 -16.95
CA VAL A 275 -14.90 -5.56 -17.87
C VAL A 275 -13.84 -4.59 -17.40
N THR A 276 -12.63 -5.06 -17.18
CA THR A 276 -11.47 -4.23 -16.83
C THR A 276 -10.69 -3.86 -18.08
N ILE A 277 -10.58 -2.57 -18.36
CA ILE A 277 -9.77 -2.01 -19.43
C ILE A 277 -8.46 -1.56 -18.82
N ARG A 278 -7.35 -2.04 -19.36
CA ARG A 278 -6.00 -1.69 -18.91
C ARG A 278 -5.38 -0.69 -19.86
N TYR A 279 -4.32 0.00 -19.44
CA TYR A 279 -3.62 0.95 -20.30
C TYR A 279 -3.04 0.28 -21.57
N LYS A 280 -2.74 -1.02 -21.55
CA LYS A 280 -2.31 -1.78 -22.73
C LYS A 280 -3.41 -2.00 -23.77
N ASP A 281 -4.67 -1.91 -23.35
CA ASP A 281 -5.85 -2.17 -24.19
C ASP A 281 -6.36 -0.89 -24.85
N ILE A 282 -5.66 0.23 -24.64
CA ILE A 282 -5.98 1.55 -25.16
C ILE A 282 -4.87 1.96 -26.12
N PHE A 283 -5.23 2.45 -27.29
CA PHE A 283 -4.27 2.97 -28.25
C PHE A 283 -4.69 4.33 -28.78
N TYR A 284 -3.71 5.16 -29.12
CA TYR A 284 -3.94 6.49 -29.63
C TYR A 284 -4.11 6.44 -31.15
N LYS A 285 -5.27 6.89 -31.64
CA LYS A 285 -5.51 7.11 -33.08
C LYS A 285 -5.19 8.55 -33.46
N ALA A 286 -4.12 8.74 -34.21
CA ALA A 286 -3.68 10.06 -34.66
C ALA A 286 -4.73 10.76 -35.51
N GLU A 287 -5.43 10.02 -36.36
CA GLU A 287 -6.52 10.52 -37.25
C GLU A 287 -7.67 11.14 -36.43
N LYS A 288 -8.03 10.54 -35.31
CA LYS A 288 -9.10 11.00 -34.43
C LYS A 288 -8.60 11.90 -33.30
N GLN A 289 -7.29 12.00 -33.12
CA GLN A 289 -6.61 12.68 -31.99
C GLN A 289 -7.14 12.22 -30.62
N LYS A 290 -7.51 10.94 -30.51
CA LYS A 290 -8.13 10.39 -29.31
C LYS A 290 -7.62 8.98 -29.02
N TYR A 291 -7.75 8.58 -27.74
CA TYR A 291 -7.56 7.21 -27.31
C TYR A 291 -8.81 6.40 -27.56
N VAL A 292 -8.64 5.24 -28.16
CA VAL A 292 -9.72 4.31 -28.52
C VAL A 292 -9.44 2.92 -27.95
N ILE A 293 -10.47 2.11 -27.89
CA ILE A 293 -10.43 0.72 -27.43
C ILE A 293 -10.89 -0.15 -28.61
N ASP A 294 -10.23 -1.26 -28.83
CA ASP A 294 -10.66 -2.24 -29.81
C ASP A 294 -12.03 -2.82 -29.43
N ARG A 295 -12.99 -2.65 -30.32
CA ARG A 295 -14.37 -3.10 -30.11
C ARG A 295 -14.48 -4.62 -30.06
N GLU A 296 -13.75 -5.32 -30.91
CA GLU A 296 -13.80 -6.79 -30.98
C GLU A 296 -13.21 -7.38 -29.70
N TRP A 297 -12.07 -6.87 -29.27
CA TRP A 297 -11.48 -7.25 -28.00
C TRP A 297 -12.44 -7.03 -26.81
N TYR A 298 -13.11 -5.88 -26.77
CA TYR A 298 -14.05 -5.56 -25.71
C TYR A 298 -15.24 -6.52 -25.67
N LEU A 299 -15.79 -6.89 -26.83
CA LEU A 299 -16.87 -7.87 -26.94
C LEU A 299 -16.41 -9.27 -26.51
N GLN A 300 -15.19 -9.67 -26.87
CA GLN A 300 -14.61 -10.94 -26.43
C GLN A 300 -14.47 -10.97 -24.89
N GLU A 301 -14.01 -9.87 -24.29
CA GLU A 301 -13.92 -9.77 -22.83
C GLU A 301 -15.30 -9.82 -22.16
N LYS A 302 -16.31 -9.16 -22.70
CA LYS A 302 -17.71 -9.30 -22.24
C LYS A 302 -18.15 -10.77 -22.25
N ASN A 303 -17.91 -11.47 -23.33
CA ASN A 303 -18.27 -12.89 -23.46
C ASN A 303 -17.49 -13.76 -22.45
N ARG A 304 -16.20 -13.52 -22.30
CA ARG A 304 -15.36 -14.21 -21.30
C ARG A 304 -15.88 -14.03 -19.89
N LYS A 305 -16.37 -12.84 -19.58
CA LYS A 305 -16.97 -12.51 -18.28
C LYS A 305 -18.44 -12.90 -18.15
N LYS A 306 -19.01 -13.58 -19.15
CA LYS A 306 -20.42 -14.00 -19.19
C LYS A 306 -21.40 -12.83 -19.00
N ILE A 307 -21.08 -11.69 -19.61
CA ILE A 307 -21.95 -10.52 -19.66
C ILE A 307 -22.83 -10.68 -20.89
N ASP A 308 -24.12 -10.91 -20.67
CA ASP A 308 -25.08 -11.19 -21.74
C ASP A 308 -25.43 -9.92 -22.54
N ASP A 309 -26.02 -10.10 -23.74
CA ASP A 309 -26.35 -8.97 -24.63
C ASP A 309 -27.46 -8.07 -24.08
N LYS A 310 -28.28 -8.57 -23.13
CA LYS A 310 -29.34 -7.81 -22.46
C LYS A 310 -28.83 -7.10 -21.22
N ALA A 311 -27.56 -7.31 -20.85
CA ALA A 311 -26.95 -6.69 -19.68
C ALA A 311 -26.99 -5.15 -19.80
N LYS A 312 -27.44 -4.51 -18.74
CA LYS A 312 -27.51 -3.05 -18.67
C LYS A 312 -26.17 -2.49 -18.15
N PHE A 313 -25.63 -1.52 -18.87
CA PHE A 313 -24.48 -0.77 -18.39
C PHE A 313 -24.87 0.04 -17.14
N VAL A 314 -24.08 -0.06 -16.08
CA VAL A 314 -24.32 0.62 -14.81
C VAL A 314 -23.43 1.86 -14.68
N CYS A 315 -22.12 1.67 -14.69
CA CYS A 315 -21.16 2.77 -14.60
C CYS A 315 -19.76 2.34 -14.99
N SER A 316 -18.92 3.33 -15.29
CA SER A 316 -17.46 3.15 -15.40
C SER A 316 -16.79 3.76 -14.18
N LEU A 317 -15.82 3.04 -13.62
CA LEU A 317 -15.02 3.51 -12.49
C LEU A 317 -13.53 3.50 -12.86
N HIS A 318 -12.87 4.61 -12.58
CA HIS A 318 -11.41 4.71 -12.54
C HIS A 318 -10.92 4.47 -11.11
N ARG A 319 -9.63 4.21 -10.97
CA ARG A 319 -9.02 4.08 -9.65
C ARG A 319 -9.27 5.34 -8.80
N ASP A 320 -9.60 5.13 -7.53
CA ASP A 320 -9.93 6.14 -6.52
C ASP A 320 -11.30 6.82 -6.70
N GLU A 321 -12.11 6.47 -7.71
CA GLU A 321 -13.50 6.90 -7.79
C GLU A 321 -14.37 6.24 -6.72
N LEU A 322 -15.46 6.92 -6.37
CA LEU A 322 -16.35 6.47 -5.32
C LEU A 322 -17.41 5.52 -5.85
N ILE A 323 -17.52 4.39 -5.19
CA ILE A 323 -18.51 3.34 -5.45
C ILE A 323 -19.39 3.18 -4.21
N GLY A 324 -20.71 3.16 -4.40
CA GLY A 324 -21.69 2.79 -3.39
C GLY A 324 -22.15 1.36 -3.61
N ILE A 325 -21.89 0.50 -2.66
CA ILE A 325 -22.19 -0.93 -2.71
C ILE A 325 -23.27 -1.26 -1.68
N THR A 326 -24.36 -1.88 -2.12
CA THR A 326 -25.36 -2.46 -1.23
C THR A 326 -25.28 -3.99 -1.35
N LYS A 327 -25.31 -4.68 -0.22
CA LYS A 327 -25.38 -6.15 -0.12
C LYS A 327 -26.62 -6.55 0.66
N LYS A 328 -26.88 -7.85 0.77
CA LYS A 328 -27.92 -8.34 1.66
C LYS A 328 -27.60 -8.03 3.11
N TYR A 329 -28.65 -7.90 3.92
CA TYR A 329 -28.49 -7.72 5.36
C TYR A 329 -27.60 -8.82 5.97
N GLY A 330 -26.63 -8.42 6.78
CA GLY A 330 -25.69 -9.32 7.44
C GLY A 330 -24.55 -9.86 6.57
N ASP A 331 -24.55 -9.58 5.26
CA ASP A 331 -23.40 -9.90 4.39
C ASP A 331 -22.15 -9.11 4.83
N LYS A 332 -20.99 -9.72 4.65
CA LYS A 332 -19.71 -9.17 5.12
C LYS A 332 -18.94 -8.52 4.00
N PHE A 333 -18.23 -7.45 4.33
CA PHE A 333 -17.06 -6.99 3.62
C PHE A 333 -15.83 -7.53 4.35
N ILE A 334 -15.00 -8.33 3.66
CA ILE A 334 -13.83 -8.97 4.25
C ILE A 334 -12.61 -8.09 4.02
N TYR A 335 -11.99 -7.63 5.09
CA TYR A 335 -10.70 -6.95 5.05
C TYR A 335 -9.59 -7.95 4.70
N ASP A 336 -8.54 -7.48 4.04
CA ASP A 336 -7.38 -8.33 3.77
C ASP A 336 -6.75 -8.76 5.09
N GLU A 337 -6.77 -10.06 5.36
CA GLU A 337 -6.24 -10.66 6.60
C GLU A 337 -4.71 -10.55 6.72
N SER A 338 -4.04 -10.09 5.68
CA SER A 338 -2.58 -9.90 5.68
C SER A 338 -2.10 -8.77 6.60
N THR A 339 -3.01 -8.03 7.25
CA THR A 339 -2.66 -6.98 8.22
C THR A 339 -2.61 -7.52 9.64
N GLU A 340 -1.59 -7.11 10.40
CA GLU A 340 -1.24 -7.62 11.75
C GLU A 340 -2.37 -7.61 12.80
N ASN A 341 -3.49 -6.97 12.57
CA ASN A 341 -4.58 -6.78 13.52
C ASN A 341 -5.87 -7.55 13.21
N GLY A 342 -5.81 -8.68 12.56
CA GLY A 342 -6.98 -9.56 12.32
C GLY A 342 -8.18 -8.76 11.80
N GLY A 343 -8.58 -8.97 10.57
CA GLY A 343 -9.46 -8.06 9.85
C GLY A 343 -10.78 -7.76 10.57
N ASP A 344 -11.07 -6.46 10.73
CA ASP A 344 -12.40 -6.01 11.10
C ASP A 344 -13.38 -6.43 10.00
N THR A 345 -14.46 -7.01 10.38
CA THR A 345 -15.52 -7.39 9.45
C THR A 345 -16.58 -6.30 9.47
N LEU A 346 -16.81 -5.65 8.32
CA LEU A 346 -17.92 -4.72 8.15
C LEU A 346 -19.18 -5.51 7.75
N TYR A 347 -20.23 -5.42 8.55
CA TYR A 347 -21.53 -6.03 8.25
C TYR A 347 -22.44 -5.00 7.56
N HIS A 348 -23.10 -5.42 6.48
CA HIS A 348 -23.99 -4.56 5.72
C HIS A 348 -25.41 -4.55 6.31
N ASP A 349 -26.05 -3.38 6.32
CA ASP A 349 -27.41 -3.20 6.83
C ASP A 349 -28.54 -3.61 5.83
N GLY A 350 -28.16 -3.91 4.60
CA GLY A 350 -29.09 -4.31 3.53
C GLY A 350 -29.82 -3.15 2.83
N VAL A 351 -29.68 -1.93 3.30
CA VAL A 351 -30.45 -0.77 2.84
C VAL A 351 -29.57 0.35 2.29
N HIS A 352 -28.63 0.83 3.10
CA HIS A 352 -27.81 1.98 2.74
C HIS A 352 -26.55 1.55 1.97
N PRO A 353 -26.11 2.30 0.95
CA PRO A 353 -24.89 1.97 0.25
C PRO A 353 -23.67 2.30 1.10
N GLU A 354 -22.75 1.36 1.22
CA GLU A 354 -21.40 1.63 1.70
C GLU A 354 -20.62 2.39 0.64
N ILE A 355 -20.17 3.60 0.97
CA ILE A 355 -19.40 4.46 0.06
C ILE A 355 -17.91 4.19 0.25
N LEU A 356 -17.31 3.63 -0.77
CA LEU A 356 -15.94 3.15 -0.76
C LEU A 356 -15.15 3.74 -1.93
N LYS A 357 -13.82 3.79 -1.83
CA LYS A 357 -12.94 4.07 -2.95
C LYS A 357 -12.67 2.79 -3.73
N PHE A 358 -12.93 2.79 -5.01
CA PHE A 358 -12.54 1.71 -5.90
C PHE A 358 -11.02 1.75 -6.14
N THR A 359 -10.31 0.64 -5.96
CA THR A 359 -8.85 0.59 -6.12
C THR A 359 -8.39 -0.28 -7.27
N ALA A 360 -8.91 -1.50 -7.36
CA ALA A 360 -8.49 -2.46 -8.37
C ALA A 360 -9.56 -3.54 -8.60
N THR A 361 -9.30 -4.37 -9.61
CA THR A 361 -10.04 -5.61 -9.87
C THR A 361 -9.11 -6.80 -9.72
N ASN A 362 -9.62 -7.90 -9.19
CA ASN A 362 -8.95 -9.18 -9.21
C ASN A 362 -9.70 -10.11 -10.19
N ASP A 363 -9.20 -10.14 -11.42
CA ASP A 363 -9.79 -10.91 -12.51
C ASP A 363 -9.53 -12.42 -12.37
N ASP A 364 -8.45 -12.79 -11.70
CA ASP A 364 -8.00 -14.19 -11.61
C ASP A 364 -8.81 -14.98 -10.57
N GLU A 365 -9.43 -14.30 -9.60
CA GLU A 365 -10.19 -14.93 -8.50
C GLU A 365 -11.71 -14.73 -8.61
N GLY A 366 -12.23 -14.53 -9.82
CA GLY A 366 -13.68 -14.63 -10.04
C GLY A 366 -14.49 -13.40 -9.59
N ASN A 367 -14.51 -12.34 -10.41
CA ASN A 367 -15.36 -11.16 -10.24
C ASN A 367 -15.22 -10.43 -8.90
N GLN A 368 -14.01 -10.36 -8.37
CA GLN A 368 -13.70 -9.61 -7.17
C GLN A 368 -13.16 -8.22 -7.50
N ILE A 369 -13.51 -7.26 -6.66
CA ILE A 369 -12.93 -5.91 -6.67
C ILE A 369 -12.26 -5.63 -5.32
N GLU A 370 -11.32 -4.74 -5.36
CA GLU A 370 -10.66 -4.21 -4.17
C GLU A 370 -11.13 -2.77 -3.97
N VAL A 371 -11.53 -2.45 -2.76
CA VAL A 371 -12.02 -1.15 -2.36
C VAL A 371 -11.43 -0.72 -1.03
N LYS A 372 -11.44 0.58 -0.75
CA LYS A 372 -10.98 1.15 0.53
C LYS A 372 -12.06 2.03 1.13
N PRO A 373 -12.22 2.07 2.45
CA PRO A 373 -13.06 3.04 3.10
C PRO A 373 -12.66 4.48 2.76
N THR A 374 -13.64 5.40 2.66
CA THR A 374 -13.37 6.81 2.33
C THR A 374 -12.89 7.62 3.52
N TYR A 375 -13.28 7.21 4.72
CA TYR A 375 -13.06 7.93 5.98
C TYR A 375 -11.92 7.37 6.82
N ALA A 376 -11.53 6.14 6.56
CA ALA A 376 -10.43 5.52 7.27
C ALA A 376 -9.21 5.46 6.37
N TYR A 377 -8.09 5.76 6.94
CA TYR A 377 -6.77 5.59 6.35
C TYR A 377 -6.31 4.19 6.52
N CYS A 378 -7.21 3.32 6.24
CA CYS A 378 -6.90 1.93 6.21
C CYS A 378 -5.95 1.68 5.06
N LYS A 379 -4.74 1.29 5.37
CA LYS A 379 -3.91 0.47 4.48
C LYS A 379 -4.67 -0.81 4.11
N LYS A 380 -5.76 -1.11 4.83
CA LYS A 380 -6.59 -2.30 4.66
C LYS A 380 -7.43 -2.16 3.39
N GLN A 381 -7.17 -2.99 2.42
CA GLN A 381 -8.04 -3.19 1.27
C GLN A 381 -9.18 -4.14 1.67
N LEU A 382 -10.39 -3.76 1.27
CA LEU A 382 -11.53 -4.66 1.32
C LEU A 382 -11.61 -5.39 -0.01
N ARG A 383 -11.72 -6.72 0.04
CA ARG A 383 -12.04 -7.53 -1.13
C ARG A 383 -13.50 -7.90 -1.10
N THR A 384 -14.17 -7.75 -2.23
CA THR A 384 -15.59 -8.10 -2.31
C THR A 384 -15.95 -8.63 -3.69
N THR A 385 -16.83 -9.63 -3.72
CA THR A 385 -17.28 -10.27 -4.95
C THR A 385 -18.48 -9.53 -5.52
N VAL A 386 -18.34 -9.02 -6.73
CA VAL A 386 -19.34 -8.15 -7.38
C VAL A 386 -20.67 -8.86 -7.60
N THR A 387 -20.69 -10.16 -7.80
CA THR A 387 -21.92 -10.95 -7.98
C THR A 387 -22.79 -11.06 -6.73
N THR A 388 -22.29 -10.64 -5.56
CA THR A 388 -23.04 -10.60 -4.30
C THR A 388 -23.76 -9.27 -4.06
N PHE A 389 -23.56 -8.28 -4.92
CA PHE A 389 -24.17 -6.97 -4.76
C PHE A 389 -25.66 -7.01 -5.09
N THR A 390 -26.46 -6.37 -4.24
CA THR A 390 -27.87 -6.12 -4.53
C THR A 390 -28.06 -4.80 -5.26
N ASN A 391 -27.17 -3.82 -5.03
CA ASN A 391 -27.14 -2.58 -5.76
C ASN A 391 -25.71 -2.03 -5.86
N LEU A 392 -25.41 -1.39 -7.00
CA LEU A 392 -24.13 -0.74 -7.26
C LEU A 392 -24.39 0.62 -7.90
N ARG A 393 -23.82 1.67 -7.32
CA ARG A 393 -23.98 3.05 -7.77
C ARG A 393 -22.64 3.76 -7.79
N LYS A 394 -22.50 4.71 -8.69
CA LYS A 394 -21.35 5.61 -8.73
C LYS A 394 -21.64 6.87 -7.97
N PHE A 395 -20.69 7.31 -7.15
CA PHE A 395 -20.77 8.57 -6.42
C PHE A 395 -19.65 9.51 -6.86
N ALA A 396 -19.87 10.79 -6.65
CA ALA A 396 -18.88 11.83 -6.85
C ALA A 396 -18.97 12.86 -5.72
N THR A 397 -17.95 13.69 -5.59
CA THR A 397 -17.95 14.82 -4.67
C THR A 397 -17.78 16.13 -5.42
N ASP A 398 -18.40 17.18 -4.89
CA ASP A 398 -18.13 18.54 -5.32
C ASP A 398 -16.79 19.07 -4.73
N VAL A 399 -16.45 20.29 -5.00
CA VAL A 399 -15.21 20.93 -4.49
C VAL A 399 -15.21 21.11 -2.96
N LEU A 400 -16.39 21.06 -2.34
CA LEU A 400 -16.56 21.17 -0.89
C LEU A 400 -16.63 19.79 -0.21
N GLY A 401 -16.50 18.70 -1.00
CA GLY A 401 -16.58 17.34 -0.48
C GLY A 401 -18.01 16.86 -0.22
N ASN A 402 -19.05 17.56 -0.72
CA ASN A 402 -20.41 17.04 -0.63
C ASN A 402 -20.58 15.87 -1.58
N LEU A 403 -21.15 14.78 -1.07
CA LEU A 403 -21.35 13.54 -1.81
C LEU A 403 -22.67 13.59 -2.58
N TYR A 404 -22.67 13.14 -3.82
CA TYR A 404 -23.87 12.96 -4.63
C TYR A 404 -23.77 11.73 -5.53
N GLU A 405 -24.92 11.11 -5.81
CA GLU A 405 -25.01 9.99 -6.73
C GLU A 405 -24.97 10.48 -8.18
N VAL A 406 -24.15 9.82 -9.00
CA VAL A 406 -24.07 10.07 -10.44
C VAL A 406 -25.19 9.31 -11.14
N LYS A 407 -26.31 9.99 -11.44
CA LYS A 407 -27.52 9.37 -12.02
C LYS A 407 -27.41 9.07 -13.51
N GLN A 408 -26.63 9.83 -14.26
CA GLN A 408 -26.44 9.63 -15.70
C GLN A 408 -25.06 9.05 -15.96
N ASN A 409 -24.99 7.73 -16.08
CA ASN A 409 -23.80 7.02 -16.49
C ASN A 409 -23.94 6.63 -17.97
N VAL A 410 -23.14 7.23 -18.81
CA VAL A 410 -23.04 6.89 -20.22
C VAL A 410 -21.73 6.16 -20.43
N LEU A 411 -21.77 5.06 -21.14
CA LEU A 411 -20.56 4.38 -21.58
C LEU A 411 -19.79 5.29 -22.55
N LYS A 412 -18.89 6.10 -22.01
CA LYS A 412 -18.00 6.95 -22.82
C LYS A 412 -16.88 6.07 -23.38
N MET A 413 -17.16 5.42 -24.50
CA MET A 413 -16.13 4.69 -25.23
C MET A 413 -16.13 5.15 -26.67
N GLU A 414 -14.96 5.48 -27.14
CA GLU A 414 -14.71 5.53 -28.57
C GLU A 414 -14.12 4.18 -28.96
N PHE A 415 -14.92 3.42 -29.68
CA PHE A 415 -14.47 2.21 -30.34
C PHE A 415 -13.78 2.56 -31.65
N GLU A 416 -12.86 1.70 -32.05
CA GLU A 416 -12.30 1.69 -33.37
C GLU A 416 -13.35 1.39 -34.41
#